data_326d11dbb1da6bebe1dbe2dfc8a3b4cd
#
_entry.id   326d11dbb1da6bebe1dbe2dfc8a3b4cd
#
_cell.length_a   1.000
_cell.length_b   1.000
_cell.length_c   1.000
_cell.angle_alpha   90.00
_cell.angle_beta   90.00
_cell.angle_gamma   90.00
#
_symmetry.space_group_name_H-M   'P 1'
#
loop_
_entity.id
_entity.type
_entity.pdbx_description
1 polymer ?
#
loop_
_entity_poly.entity_id
_entity_poly.type
_entity_poly.pdbx_seq_one_letter_code
_entity_poly.pdbx_strand_id
1 'polypeptide(L)'
;AYALSKGEVVMEVMSGRVLHEKNPDEKLPMASTTKIVTAITVIENCDINNEIIVPESCTGVEGSSVYLKAGERYKIIDLLYGLMLRSGNDAAETLAVCVGGSMEGFVKLMNETAKKAGAFNSAFKNPHGLPDKEHYTTASDLAKISCYAMKNDIFRKIVSEKTYTATELTCGEKKIWKNKNKMLFNFEGANGIKTGYTVKAGRCLVSSAIRNGMQLVAVVLDSPQMFERSSELLENAYSEFNLVKIIDPERFDNIIFDKNKKDVYELSKPEKFIYPVGKNEKIVCDVNFDSFAEESVGINEKVGEIKIYCSKQLIFSQNIYTLSMHTN
;
A
#
# COMPACT_ATOMS: atom_id res chain seq x y z
N ALA A 1 23.03 -0.86 -21.45
CA ALA A 1 22.62 -0.20 -20.19
C ALA A 1 21.22 0.35 -20.40
N TYR A 2 20.28 -0.05 -19.56
CA TYR A 2 18.92 0.50 -19.59
C TYR A 2 18.96 1.98 -19.19
N ALA A 3 18.15 2.82 -19.87
CA ALA A 3 17.96 4.20 -19.43
C ALA A 3 17.38 4.19 -18.00
N LEU A 4 18.11 4.78 -17.08
CA LEU A 4 17.81 4.71 -15.66
C LEU A 4 16.57 5.54 -15.32
N SER A 5 15.68 4.98 -14.49
CA SER A 5 14.59 5.73 -13.83
C SER A 5 15.15 6.90 -13.01
N LYS A 6 14.40 7.98 -12.88
CA LYS A 6 14.77 9.09 -12.00
C LYS A 6 14.58 8.73 -10.52
N GLY A 7 13.45 8.11 -10.17
CA GLY A 7 13.18 7.66 -8.80
C GLY A 7 12.72 6.20 -8.77
N GLU A 8 13.21 5.42 -7.80
CA GLU A 8 12.87 4.00 -7.63
C GLU A 8 12.73 3.65 -6.15
N VAL A 9 11.74 2.84 -5.81
CA VAL A 9 11.59 2.21 -4.49
C VAL A 9 10.96 0.84 -4.66
N VAL A 10 11.49 -0.16 -3.94
CA VAL A 10 10.80 -1.43 -3.67
C VAL A 10 10.52 -1.53 -2.18
N MET A 11 9.28 -1.79 -1.83
CA MET A 11 8.82 -1.84 -0.44
C MET A 11 7.98 -3.09 -0.19
N GLU A 12 8.18 -3.75 0.96
CA GLU A 12 7.29 -4.82 1.40
C GLU A 12 6.05 -4.24 2.08
N VAL A 13 4.87 -4.73 1.68
CA VAL A 13 3.59 -4.09 2.00
C VAL A 13 3.25 -4.10 3.49
N MET A 14 3.47 -5.23 4.18
CA MET A 14 3.01 -5.38 5.56
C MET A 14 3.94 -4.70 6.56
N SER A 15 5.25 -4.87 6.40
CA SER A 15 6.27 -4.27 7.28
C SER A 15 6.60 -2.83 6.93
N GLY A 16 6.33 -2.40 5.69
CA GLY A 16 6.80 -1.11 5.18
C GLY A 16 8.33 -1.06 4.95
N ARG A 17 9.01 -2.22 5.01
CA ARG A 17 10.45 -2.27 4.80
C ARG A 17 10.80 -1.90 3.35
N VAL A 18 11.73 -0.94 3.20
CA VAL A 18 12.35 -0.61 1.91
C VAL A 18 13.42 -1.66 1.60
N LEU A 19 13.32 -2.32 0.45
CA LEU A 19 14.24 -3.36 -0.01
C LEU A 19 15.20 -2.85 -1.11
N HIS A 20 14.80 -1.80 -1.81
CA HIS A 20 15.60 -1.09 -2.80
C HIS A 20 15.16 0.37 -2.87
N GLU A 21 16.10 1.27 -3.06
CA GLU A 21 15.81 2.68 -3.30
C GLU A 21 16.87 3.35 -4.17
N LYS A 22 16.40 4.32 -4.98
CA LYS A 22 17.23 5.20 -5.77
C LYS A 22 16.52 6.54 -5.90
N ASN A 23 17.16 7.63 -5.48
CA ASN A 23 16.58 8.98 -5.44
C ASN A 23 15.15 8.96 -4.85
N PRO A 24 14.93 8.32 -3.67
CA PRO A 24 13.60 8.03 -3.15
C PRO A 24 12.79 9.27 -2.82
N ASP A 25 13.46 10.39 -2.50
CA ASP A 25 12.86 11.64 -2.02
C ASP A 25 12.85 12.78 -3.05
N GLU A 26 13.28 12.52 -4.29
CA GLU A 26 13.18 13.49 -5.37
C GLU A 26 11.71 13.76 -5.70
N LYS A 27 11.30 15.04 -5.70
CA LYS A 27 9.95 15.47 -6.07
C LYS A 27 9.77 15.38 -7.58
N LEU A 28 8.91 14.47 -8.03
CA LEU A 28 8.70 14.18 -9.43
C LEU A 28 7.20 14.23 -9.79
N PRO A 29 6.85 14.61 -11.01
CA PRO A 29 5.51 14.40 -11.54
C PRO A 29 5.29 12.88 -11.74
N MET A 30 4.08 12.43 -11.48
CA MET A 30 3.76 10.99 -11.41
C MET A 30 2.73 10.53 -12.43
N ALA A 31 2.21 11.42 -13.26
CA ALA A 31 1.16 11.12 -14.23
C ALA A 31 -0.03 10.36 -13.59
N SER A 32 -0.62 9.41 -14.31
CA SER A 32 -1.79 8.65 -13.85
C SER A 32 -1.54 7.67 -12.70
N THR A 33 -0.32 7.55 -12.16
CA THR A 33 -0.12 6.85 -10.89
C THR A 33 -0.77 7.60 -9.72
N THR A 34 -1.10 8.89 -9.89
CA THR A 34 -2.00 9.68 -9.04
C THR A 34 -3.30 8.94 -8.72
N LYS A 35 -3.84 8.16 -9.66
CA LYS A 35 -5.11 7.44 -9.51
C LYS A 35 -5.10 6.37 -8.42
N ILE A 36 -3.92 6.00 -7.92
CA ILE A 36 -3.78 5.13 -6.75
C ILE A 36 -4.39 5.82 -5.52
N VAL A 37 -3.97 7.05 -5.24
CA VAL A 37 -4.53 7.80 -4.12
C VAL A 37 -5.99 8.16 -4.35
N THR A 38 -6.36 8.48 -5.59
CA THR A 38 -7.77 8.73 -5.97
C THR A 38 -8.65 7.54 -5.65
N ALA A 39 -8.26 6.33 -6.07
CA ALA A 39 -9.04 5.12 -5.85
C ALA A 39 -9.21 4.79 -4.36
N ILE A 40 -8.13 4.81 -3.58
CA ILE A 40 -8.23 4.49 -2.14
C ILE A 40 -9.00 5.59 -1.39
N THR A 41 -8.87 6.86 -1.79
CA THR A 41 -9.68 7.95 -1.21
C THR A 41 -11.17 7.73 -1.46
N VAL A 42 -11.57 7.33 -2.67
CA VAL A 42 -12.97 6.99 -2.98
C VAL A 42 -13.45 5.83 -2.11
N ILE A 43 -12.70 4.73 -2.06
CA ILE A 43 -13.06 3.52 -1.30
C ILE A 43 -13.26 3.82 0.20
N GLU A 44 -12.47 4.72 0.76
CA GLU A 44 -12.54 5.06 2.19
C GLU A 44 -13.66 6.07 2.54
N ASN A 45 -14.20 6.81 1.56
CA ASN A 45 -15.11 7.92 1.83
C ASN A 45 -16.55 7.70 1.32
N CYS A 46 -16.87 6.54 0.73
CA CYS A 46 -18.22 6.24 0.27
C CYS A 46 -18.50 4.73 0.20
N ASP A 47 -19.79 4.37 0.12
CA ASP A 47 -20.18 3.02 -0.26
C ASP A 47 -20.02 2.86 -1.78
N ILE A 48 -19.11 1.99 -2.17
CA ILE A 48 -18.78 1.70 -3.57
C ILE A 48 -19.93 1.10 -4.38
N ASN A 49 -20.99 0.62 -3.74
CA ASN A 49 -22.18 0.07 -4.38
C ASN A 49 -23.22 1.16 -4.73
N ASN A 50 -23.03 2.37 -4.20
CA ASN A 50 -23.90 3.50 -4.53
C ASN A 50 -23.81 3.84 -6.01
N GLU A 51 -24.94 4.32 -6.55
CA GLU A 51 -25.04 4.81 -7.91
C GLU A 51 -24.68 6.30 -7.98
N ILE A 52 -24.03 6.68 -9.04
CA ILE A 52 -23.73 8.07 -9.36
C ILE A 52 -24.13 8.38 -10.81
N ILE A 53 -24.46 9.64 -11.04
CA ILE A 53 -24.78 10.20 -12.36
C ILE A 53 -23.55 10.95 -12.84
N VAL A 54 -23.13 10.72 -14.07
CA VAL A 54 -22.00 11.41 -14.69
C VAL A 54 -22.36 12.88 -14.93
N PRO A 55 -21.69 13.85 -14.28
CA PRO A 55 -21.93 15.27 -14.55
C PRO A 55 -21.42 15.65 -15.95
N GLU A 56 -22.07 16.62 -16.60
CA GLU A 56 -21.63 17.13 -17.90
C GLU A 56 -20.20 17.69 -17.83
N SER A 57 -19.85 18.37 -16.76
CA SER A 57 -18.51 18.93 -16.52
C SER A 57 -17.40 17.89 -16.43
N CYS A 58 -17.72 16.62 -16.19
CA CYS A 58 -16.75 15.53 -16.08
C CYS A 58 -16.59 14.74 -17.39
N THR A 59 -17.18 15.19 -18.49
CA THR A 59 -17.05 14.57 -19.82
C THR A 59 -16.03 15.30 -20.67
N GLY A 60 -15.43 14.60 -21.64
CA GLY A 60 -14.46 15.21 -22.57
C GLY A 60 -13.15 15.63 -21.93
N VAL A 61 -12.82 15.10 -20.76
CA VAL A 61 -11.55 15.38 -20.07
C VAL A 61 -10.35 14.93 -20.90
N GLU A 62 -9.33 15.78 -21.00
CA GLU A 62 -8.10 15.51 -21.75
C GLU A 62 -7.42 14.20 -21.30
N GLY A 63 -6.84 13.46 -22.24
CA GLY A 63 -6.02 12.28 -22.00
C GLY A 63 -6.80 10.96 -22.09
N SER A 64 -6.46 10.00 -21.23
CA SER A 64 -7.15 8.69 -21.24
C SER A 64 -8.58 8.81 -20.77
N SER A 65 -9.52 8.20 -21.48
CA SER A 65 -10.95 8.24 -21.19
C SER A 65 -11.57 6.84 -21.23
N VAL A 66 -12.65 6.63 -20.51
CA VAL A 66 -13.59 5.51 -20.66
C VAL A 66 -14.86 5.93 -21.41
N TYR A 67 -14.85 7.15 -21.92
CA TYR A 67 -15.88 7.74 -22.78
C TYR A 67 -17.27 7.79 -22.10
N LEU A 68 -17.28 8.30 -20.87
CA LEU A 68 -18.52 8.58 -20.16
C LEU A 68 -19.30 9.69 -20.84
N LYS A 69 -20.62 9.57 -20.84
CA LYS A 69 -21.56 10.61 -21.34
C LYS A 69 -22.32 11.23 -20.18
N ALA A 70 -22.62 12.50 -20.29
CA ALA A 70 -23.45 13.21 -19.32
C ALA A 70 -24.79 12.51 -19.10
N GLY A 71 -25.18 12.36 -17.84
CA GLY A 71 -26.42 11.68 -17.45
C GLY A 71 -26.36 10.15 -17.39
N GLU A 72 -25.28 9.49 -17.88
CA GLU A 72 -25.08 8.05 -17.66
C GLU A 72 -25.01 7.75 -16.16
N ARG A 73 -25.49 6.57 -15.77
CA ARG A 73 -25.51 6.12 -14.38
C ARG A 73 -24.67 4.87 -14.23
N TYR A 74 -23.79 4.86 -13.23
CA TYR A 74 -22.93 3.74 -12.88
C TYR A 74 -22.89 3.52 -11.37
N LYS A 75 -22.56 2.32 -10.95
CA LYS A 75 -22.07 2.11 -9.58
C LYS A 75 -20.67 2.72 -9.45
N ILE A 76 -20.35 3.22 -8.26
CA ILE A 76 -19.00 3.75 -7.96
C ILE A 76 -17.92 2.71 -8.26
N ILE A 77 -18.17 1.44 -7.90
CA ILE A 77 -17.24 0.34 -8.18
C ILE A 77 -16.94 0.18 -9.67
N ASP A 78 -17.91 0.36 -10.56
CA ASP A 78 -17.68 0.28 -12.01
C ASP A 78 -16.71 1.38 -12.45
N LEU A 79 -16.93 2.61 -11.98
CA LEU A 79 -16.04 3.73 -12.32
C LEU A 79 -14.64 3.58 -11.71
N LEU A 80 -14.51 2.95 -10.54
CA LEU A 80 -13.19 2.59 -9.97
C LEU A 80 -12.43 1.62 -10.89
N TYR A 81 -13.11 0.65 -11.49
CA TYR A 81 -12.49 -0.22 -12.50
C TYR A 81 -12.09 0.57 -13.75
N GLY A 82 -12.94 1.46 -14.25
CA GLY A 82 -12.61 2.35 -15.38
C GLY A 82 -11.39 3.22 -15.09
N LEU A 83 -11.34 3.80 -13.88
CA LEU A 83 -10.24 4.59 -13.35
C LEU A 83 -8.91 3.80 -13.37
N MET A 84 -8.90 2.60 -12.82
CA MET A 84 -7.67 1.85 -12.59
C MET A 84 -7.24 1.06 -13.83
N LEU A 85 -8.14 0.36 -14.52
CA LEU A 85 -7.81 -0.49 -15.66
C LEU A 85 -7.54 0.31 -16.94
N ARG A 86 -8.36 1.34 -17.20
CA ARG A 86 -8.27 2.15 -18.42
C ARG A 86 -7.60 3.50 -18.21
N SER A 87 -7.43 3.90 -16.95
CA SER A 87 -6.88 5.21 -16.61
C SER A 87 -7.81 6.37 -17.00
N GLY A 88 -9.14 6.17 -16.96
CA GLY A 88 -10.13 7.18 -17.36
C GLY A 88 -10.04 8.45 -16.53
N ASN A 89 -9.76 9.60 -17.18
CA ASN A 89 -9.75 10.90 -16.52
C ASN A 89 -11.18 11.39 -16.25
N ASP A 90 -12.10 11.08 -17.14
CA ASP A 90 -13.53 11.27 -16.97
C ASP A 90 -14.10 10.52 -15.77
N ALA A 91 -13.68 9.27 -15.57
CA ALA A 91 -14.02 8.51 -14.37
C ALA A 91 -13.39 9.12 -13.10
N ALA A 92 -12.15 9.62 -13.19
CA ALA A 92 -11.49 10.28 -12.06
C ALA A 92 -12.24 11.53 -11.60
N GLU A 93 -12.63 12.41 -12.54
CA GLU A 93 -13.38 13.64 -12.22
C GLU A 93 -14.79 13.34 -11.72
N THR A 94 -15.49 12.39 -12.36
CA THR A 94 -16.83 11.98 -11.90
C THR A 94 -16.78 11.48 -10.46
N LEU A 95 -15.87 10.58 -10.14
CA LEU A 95 -15.67 10.07 -8.77
C LEU A 95 -15.31 11.19 -7.79
N ALA A 96 -14.39 12.09 -8.20
CA ALA A 96 -13.96 13.19 -7.36
C ALA A 96 -15.09 14.14 -6.98
N VAL A 97 -15.84 14.60 -7.96
CA VAL A 97 -16.97 15.53 -7.73
C VAL A 97 -18.09 14.87 -6.91
N CYS A 98 -18.42 13.61 -7.22
CA CYS A 98 -19.51 12.92 -6.53
C CYS A 98 -19.14 12.55 -5.08
N VAL A 99 -17.90 12.17 -4.80
CA VAL A 99 -17.46 11.75 -3.45
C VAL A 99 -17.03 12.95 -2.61
N GLY A 100 -16.33 13.90 -3.20
CA GLY A 100 -15.82 15.10 -2.52
C GLY A 100 -16.81 16.26 -2.42
N GLY A 101 -17.97 16.16 -3.11
CA GLY A 101 -18.93 17.27 -3.24
C GLY A 101 -18.44 18.39 -4.16
N SER A 102 -17.16 18.50 -4.40
CA SER A 102 -16.49 19.38 -5.35
C SER A 102 -15.09 18.83 -5.67
N MET A 103 -14.44 19.36 -6.69
CA MET A 103 -13.07 19.02 -7.03
C MET A 103 -12.11 19.40 -5.88
N GLU A 104 -12.27 20.60 -5.33
CA GLU A 104 -11.47 21.10 -4.20
C GLU A 104 -11.66 20.23 -2.94
N GLY A 105 -12.90 19.85 -2.65
CA GLY A 105 -13.23 18.96 -1.53
C GLY A 105 -12.55 17.61 -1.68
N PHE A 106 -12.56 17.03 -2.88
CA PHE A 106 -11.91 15.75 -3.12
C PHE A 106 -10.38 15.83 -3.07
N VAL A 107 -9.78 16.87 -3.63
CA VAL A 107 -8.32 17.12 -3.55
C VAL A 107 -7.87 17.23 -2.10
N LYS A 108 -8.67 17.84 -1.22
CA LYS A 108 -8.40 17.87 0.23
C LYS A 108 -8.38 16.46 0.80
N LEU A 109 -9.38 15.62 0.50
CA LEU A 109 -9.44 14.22 0.94
C LEU A 109 -8.24 13.41 0.41
N MET A 110 -7.82 13.59 -0.85
CA MET A 110 -6.63 12.93 -1.40
C MET A 110 -5.37 13.24 -0.59
N ASN A 111 -5.13 14.51 -0.24
CA ASN A 111 -3.97 14.90 0.55
C ASN A 111 -4.05 14.39 1.99
N GLU A 112 -5.24 14.29 2.58
CA GLU A 112 -5.45 13.68 3.89
C GLU A 112 -5.15 12.17 3.86
N THR A 113 -5.63 11.47 2.82
CA THR A 113 -5.33 10.03 2.60
C THR A 113 -3.83 9.79 2.42
N ALA A 114 -3.14 10.65 1.66
CA ALA A 114 -1.69 10.57 1.52
C ALA A 114 -0.97 10.71 2.87
N LYS A 115 -1.39 11.66 3.71
CA LYS A 115 -0.84 11.83 5.06
C LYS A 115 -1.10 10.62 5.95
N LYS A 116 -2.30 10.02 5.92
CA LYS A 116 -2.61 8.76 6.63
C LYS A 116 -1.68 7.64 6.22
N ALA A 117 -1.30 7.57 4.94
CA ALA A 117 -0.34 6.61 4.42
C ALA A 117 1.13 6.91 4.80
N GLY A 118 1.41 8.03 5.47
CA GLY A 118 2.76 8.47 5.83
C GLY A 118 3.52 9.17 4.69
N ALA A 119 2.81 9.66 3.68
CA ALA A 119 3.36 10.37 2.53
C ALA A 119 3.30 11.89 2.77
N PHE A 120 4.37 12.46 3.31
CA PHE A 120 4.43 13.86 3.72
C PHE A 120 5.13 14.78 2.71
N ASN A 121 5.79 14.20 1.69
CA ASN A 121 6.53 14.93 0.65
C ASN A 121 5.80 14.94 -0.70
N SER A 122 4.47 14.83 -0.66
CA SER A 122 3.61 14.80 -1.84
C SER A 122 2.54 15.87 -1.77
N ALA A 123 2.11 16.38 -2.92
CA ALA A 123 0.98 17.28 -3.05
C ALA A 123 0.13 16.90 -4.27
N PHE A 124 -1.16 16.72 -4.07
CA PHE A 124 -2.13 16.40 -5.09
C PHE A 124 -3.00 17.60 -5.38
N LYS A 125 -3.22 17.93 -6.66
CA LYS A 125 -4.02 19.07 -7.16
C LYS A 125 -5.18 18.64 -8.05
N ASN A 126 -5.16 17.42 -8.53
CA ASN A 126 -6.21 16.82 -9.35
C ASN A 126 -6.28 15.31 -9.16
N PRO A 127 -7.40 14.64 -9.53
CA PRO A 127 -7.58 13.21 -9.28
C PRO A 127 -7.00 12.31 -10.38
N HIS A 128 -6.46 12.84 -11.46
CA HIS A 128 -6.10 12.07 -12.65
C HIS A 128 -4.59 12.07 -12.98
N GLY A 129 -3.83 13.09 -12.52
CA GLY A 129 -2.41 13.20 -12.74
C GLY A 129 -2.00 14.00 -13.98
N LEU A 130 -2.88 14.83 -14.54
CA LEU A 130 -2.48 15.84 -15.52
C LEU A 130 -1.51 16.85 -14.90
N PRO A 131 -0.60 17.41 -15.70
CA PRO A 131 0.45 18.28 -15.19
C PRO A 131 -0.08 19.53 -14.48
N ASP A 132 0.40 19.74 -13.27
CA ASP A 132 0.28 20.98 -12.51
C ASP A 132 1.63 21.26 -11.83
N LYS A 133 1.95 22.53 -11.55
CA LYS A 133 3.25 22.90 -10.95
C LYS A 133 3.40 22.40 -9.52
N GLU A 134 2.30 22.31 -8.80
CA GLU A 134 2.23 21.89 -7.40
C GLU A 134 1.74 20.43 -7.23
N HIS A 135 1.60 19.67 -8.35
CA HIS A 135 1.20 18.26 -8.33
C HIS A 135 2.44 17.38 -8.47
N TYR A 136 2.91 16.83 -7.36
CA TYR A 136 4.13 16.03 -7.31
C TYR A 136 4.06 14.97 -6.20
N THR A 137 4.94 13.98 -6.31
CA THR A 137 5.21 12.97 -5.29
C THR A 137 6.70 12.64 -5.26
N THR A 138 7.10 11.76 -4.35
CA THR A 138 8.39 11.09 -4.36
C THR A 138 8.20 9.59 -4.55
N ALA A 139 9.24 8.87 -4.98
CA ALA A 139 9.14 7.41 -5.12
C ALA A 139 8.85 6.75 -3.76
N SER A 140 9.43 7.25 -2.67
CA SER A 140 9.18 6.81 -1.29
C SER A 140 7.72 7.02 -0.89
N ASP A 141 7.18 8.21 -1.10
CA ASP A 141 5.80 8.52 -0.72
C ASP A 141 4.79 7.71 -1.55
N LEU A 142 5.03 7.59 -2.86
CA LEU A 142 4.15 6.80 -3.72
C LEU A 142 4.18 5.31 -3.36
N ALA A 143 5.33 4.78 -2.91
CA ALA A 143 5.42 3.43 -2.37
C ALA A 143 4.60 3.26 -1.08
N LYS A 144 4.70 4.22 -0.13
CA LYS A 144 3.89 4.22 1.10
C LYS A 144 2.39 4.26 0.81
N ILE A 145 1.95 5.17 -0.07
CA ILE A 145 0.55 5.25 -0.51
C ILE A 145 0.09 3.93 -1.13
N SER A 146 0.93 3.34 -1.99
CA SER A 146 0.60 2.09 -2.67
C SER A 146 0.54 0.91 -1.69
N CYS A 147 1.46 0.81 -0.74
CA CYS A 147 1.40 -0.19 0.33
C CYS A 147 0.15 -0.01 1.22
N TYR A 148 -0.18 1.23 1.57
CA TYR A 148 -1.41 1.54 2.28
C TYR A 148 -2.65 1.06 1.53
N ALA A 149 -2.75 1.39 0.24
CA ALA A 149 -3.87 0.98 -0.62
C ALA A 149 -3.92 -0.56 -0.79
N MET A 150 -2.78 -1.21 -0.94
CA MET A 150 -2.70 -2.68 -1.09
C MET A 150 -3.09 -3.45 0.18
N LYS A 151 -3.22 -2.82 1.34
CA LYS A 151 -3.82 -3.42 2.54
C LYS A 151 -5.34 -3.51 2.48
N ASN A 152 -5.99 -2.76 1.58
CA ASN A 152 -7.43 -2.78 1.36
C ASN A 152 -7.83 -3.87 0.34
N ASP A 153 -8.73 -4.77 0.72
CA ASP A 153 -9.17 -5.90 -0.11
C ASP A 153 -9.87 -5.48 -1.40
N ILE A 154 -10.69 -4.42 -1.32
CA ILE A 154 -11.41 -3.88 -2.48
C ILE A 154 -10.41 -3.31 -3.49
N PHE A 155 -9.45 -2.51 -3.02
CA PHE A 155 -8.40 -1.96 -3.87
C PHE A 155 -7.59 -3.06 -4.54
N ARG A 156 -7.12 -4.08 -3.78
CA ARG A 156 -6.38 -5.23 -4.34
C ARG A 156 -7.17 -5.94 -5.43
N LYS A 157 -8.45 -6.20 -5.19
CA LYS A 157 -9.33 -6.84 -6.19
C LYS A 157 -9.41 -6.02 -7.47
N ILE A 158 -9.62 -4.70 -7.38
CA ILE A 158 -9.74 -3.83 -8.55
C ILE A 158 -8.44 -3.84 -9.37
N VAL A 159 -7.28 -3.61 -8.74
CA VAL A 159 -6.02 -3.43 -9.47
C VAL A 159 -5.45 -4.73 -10.02
N SER A 160 -5.84 -5.88 -9.49
CA SER A 160 -5.43 -7.20 -9.98
C SER A 160 -6.29 -7.71 -11.14
N GLU A 161 -7.44 -7.09 -11.39
CA GLU A 161 -8.35 -7.54 -12.43
C GLU A 161 -7.80 -7.27 -13.83
N LYS A 162 -7.80 -8.30 -14.68
CA LYS A 162 -7.31 -8.22 -16.08
C LYS A 162 -8.34 -7.62 -17.02
N THR A 163 -9.61 -7.89 -16.78
CA THR A 163 -10.73 -7.42 -17.61
C THR A 163 -11.97 -7.27 -16.75
N TYR A 164 -12.68 -6.17 -16.89
CA TYR A 164 -13.90 -5.89 -16.16
C TYR A 164 -15.02 -5.46 -17.12
N THR A 165 -16.24 -5.88 -16.85
CA THR A 165 -17.44 -5.46 -17.58
C THR A 165 -18.29 -4.57 -16.70
N ALA A 166 -18.30 -3.27 -16.99
CA ALA A 166 -19.18 -2.30 -16.37
C ALA A 166 -20.53 -2.29 -17.08
N THR A 167 -21.58 -1.95 -16.34
CA THR A 167 -22.94 -1.83 -16.89
C THR A 167 -23.45 -0.42 -16.64
N GLU A 168 -23.78 0.30 -17.72
CA GLU A 168 -24.53 1.55 -17.64
C GLU A 168 -25.97 1.22 -17.20
N LEU A 169 -26.44 1.86 -16.14
CA LEU A 169 -27.64 1.42 -15.41
C LEU A 169 -28.95 1.92 -16.04
N THR A 170 -28.90 2.93 -16.90
CA THR A 170 -30.11 3.49 -17.53
C THR A 170 -30.56 2.67 -18.73
N CYS A 171 -29.66 2.25 -19.61
CA CYS A 171 -29.95 1.49 -20.81
C CYS A 171 -29.40 0.05 -20.80
N GLY A 172 -28.62 -0.32 -19.80
CA GLY A 172 -28.02 -1.66 -19.70
C GLY A 172 -26.83 -1.89 -20.63
N GLU A 173 -26.26 -0.82 -21.25
CA GLU A 173 -25.08 -0.92 -22.09
C GLU A 173 -23.89 -1.49 -21.30
N LYS A 174 -23.20 -2.44 -21.88
CA LYS A 174 -22.00 -3.05 -21.28
C LYS A 174 -20.75 -2.48 -21.89
N LYS A 175 -19.82 -2.02 -21.02
CA LYS A 175 -18.49 -1.53 -21.41
C LYS A 175 -17.42 -2.50 -20.89
N ILE A 176 -16.61 -3.06 -21.78
CA ILE A 176 -15.56 -4.00 -21.42
C ILE A 176 -14.22 -3.27 -21.35
N TRP A 177 -13.58 -3.34 -20.18
CA TRP A 177 -12.32 -2.66 -19.91
C TRP A 177 -11.20 -3.66 -19.62
N LYS A 178 -10.20 -3.68 -20.50
CA LYS A 178 -8.97 -4.48 -20.33
C LYS A 178 -7.91 -3.64 -19.63
N ASN A 179 -7.23 -4.21 -18.62
CA ASN A 179 -6.17 -3.55 -17.88
C ASN A 179 -4.95 -3.27 -18.77
N LYS A 180 -4.46 -2.02 -18.71
CA LYS A 180 -3.25 -1.59 -19.46
C LYS A 180 -1.94 -2.05 -18.81
N ASN A 181 -1.97 -2.55 -17.57
CA ASN A 181 -0.79 -2.99 -16.85
C ASN A 181 -0.30 -4.34 -17.37
N LYS A 182 0.74 -4.32 -18.19
CA LYS A 182 1.32 -5.53 -18.77
C LYS A 182 1.95 -6.49 -17.75
N MET A 183 2.31 -6.00 -16.54
CA MET A 183 2.85 -6.85 -15.48
C MET A 183 1.90 -7.99 -15.12
N LEU A 184 0.58 -7.72 -15.08
CA LEU A 184 -0.45 -8.73 -14.78
C LEU A 184 -0.46 -9.94 -15.73
N PHE A 185 0.12 -9.79 -16.91
CA PHE A 185 0.16 -10.84 -17.94
C PHE A 185 1.52 -11.51 -18.06
N ASN A 186 2.59 -10.82 -17.68
CA ASN A 186 3.96 -11.19 -18.05
C ASN A 186 4.87 -11.44 -16.83
N PHE A 187 4.44 -11.10 -15.60
CA PHE A 187 5.25 -11.27 -14.41
C PHE A 187 4.56 -12.20 -13.40
N GLU A 188 5.27 -13.22 -12.94
CA GLU A 188 4.75 -14.19 -11.98
C GLU A 188 4.39 -13.55 -10.64
N GLY A 189 3.17 -13.82 -10.17
CA GLY A 189 2.65 -13.25 -8.93
C GLY A 189 2.17 -11.81 -9.03
N ALA A 190 2.25 -11.16 -10.21
CA ALA A 190 1.79 -9.78 -10.38
C ALA A 190 0.29 -9.64 -10.06
N ASN A 191 -0.03 -8.62 -9.25
CA ASN A 191 -1.40 -8.35 -8.80
C ASN A 191 -1.72 -6.84 -8.72
N GLY A 192 -1.01 -5.98 -9.43
CA GLY A 192 -1.27 -4.53 -9.50
C GLY A 192 -0.12 -3.76 -10.12
N ILE A 193 -0.15 -2.43 -10.17
CA ILE A 193 -1.16 -1.52 -9.64
C ILE A 193 -1.59 -0.53 -10.71
N LYS A 194 -0.66 0.36 -11.19
CA LYS A 194 -1.02 1.45 -12.11
C LYS A 194 0.12 1.92 -12.99
N THR A 195 -0.16 2.13 -14.26
CA THR A 195 0.70 2.80 -15.24
C THR A 195 0.39 4.29 -15.32
N GLY A 196 1.38 5.10 -15.66
CA GLY A 196 1.23 6.53 -15.93
C GLY A 196 2.16 7.02 -17.02
N TYR A 197 1.71 8.00 -17.79
CA TYR A 197 2.53 8.71 -18.77
C TYR A 197 1.97 10.11 -19.04
N THR A 198 2.85 11.08 -18.99
CA THR A 198 2.69 12.41 -19.61
C THR A 198 4.04 12.83 -20.17
N VAL A 199 4.05 13.80 -21.09
CA VAL A 199 5.33 14.30 -21.63
C VAL A 199 6.25 14.83 -20.49
N LYS A 200 5.67 15.48 -19.48
CA LYS A 200 6.40 16.05 -18.35
C LYS A 200 6.91 14.99 -17.36
N ALA A 201 6.13 13.94 -17.12
CA ALA A 201 6.46 12.91 -16.13
C ALA A 201 7.31 11.77 -16.69
N GLY A 202 7.36 11.62 -18.02
CA GLY A 202 7.89 10.41 -18.60
C GLY A 202 7.00 9.20 -18.30
N ARG A 203 7.53 8.00 -18.44
CA ARG A 203 6.84 6.75 -18.12
C ARG A 203 6.98 6.42 -16.64
N CYS A 204 5.86 6.20 -15.97
CA CYS A 204 5.77 5.86 -14.56
C CYS A 204 5.01 4.55 -14.37
N LEU A 205 5.46 3.71 -13.47
CA LEU A 205 4.79 2.46 -13.12
C LEU A 205 4.88 2.24 -11.61
N VAL A 206 3.74 1.92 -11.04
CA VAL A 206 3.69 1.23 -9.75
C VAL A 206 3.21 -0.18 -10.02
N SER A 207 4.05 -1.15 -9.73
CA SER A 207 3.74 -2.57 -9.86
C SER A 207 3.69 -3.24 -8.50
N SER A 208 2.97 -4.34 -8.41
CA SER A 208 2.89 -5.17 -7.20
C SER A 208 2.87 -6.64 -7.59
N ALA A 209 3.48 -7.46 -6.75
CA ALA A 209 3.46 -8.90 -6.89
C ALA A 209 3.47 -9.57 -5.50
N ILE A 210 3.00 -10.81 -5.43
CA ILE A 210 3.07 -11.66 -4.25
C ILE A 210 3.69 -13.01 -4.59
N ARG A 211 4.71 -13.41 -3.83
CA ARG A 211 5.34 -14.75 -3.91
C ARG A 211 5.65 -15.23 -2.50
N ASN A 212 5.33 -16.48 -2.20
CA ASN A 212 5.56 -17.10 -0.88
C ASN A 212 5.07 -16.25 0.29
N GLY A 213 3.92 -15.57 0.11
CA GLY A 213 3.31 -14.68 1.11
C GLY A 213 3.95 -13.30 1.22
N MET A 214 5.09 -13.03 0.58
CA MET A 214 5.72 -11.71 0.55
C MET A 214 5.11 -10.84 -0.55
N GLN A 215 4.40 -9.78 -0.15
CA GLN A 215 3.76 -8.83 -1.04
C GLN A 215 4.68 -7.62 -1.23
N LEU A 216 5.14 -7.38 -2.45
CA LEU A 216 6.00 -6.27 -2.80
C LEU A 216 5.30 -5.24 -3.66
N VAL A 217 5.67 -3.97 -3.47
CA VAL A 217 5.36 -2.84 -4.35
C VAL A 217 6.67 -2.31 -4.91
N ALA A 218 6.74 -2.11 -6.23
CA ALA A 218 7.83 -1.44 -6.89
C ALA A 218 7.33 -0.17 -7.60
N VAL A 219 7.98 0.95 -7.31
CA VAL A 219 7.73 2.26 -7.93
C VAL A 219 8.90 2.59 -8.83
N VAL A 220 8.62 2.96 -10.08
CA VAL A 220 9.59 3.56 -11.00
C VAL A 220 8.97 4.82 -11.61
N LEU A 221 9.69 5.95 -11.47
CA LEU A 221 9.29 7.26 -11.98
C LEU A 221 10.25 7.72 -13.07
N ASP A 222 9.69 8.26 -14.17
CA ASP A 222 10.43 8.66 -15.38
C ASP A 222 11.39 7.57 -15.85
N SER A 223 10.83 6.41 -16.15
CA SER A 223 11.56 5.19 -16.56
C SER A 223 11.16 4.80 -17.98
N PRO A 224 12.00 5.02 -19.00
CA PRO A 224 11.68 4.66 -20.39
C PRO A 224 11.29 3.19 -20.59
N GLN A 225 11.90 2.29 -19.83
CA GLN A 225 11.65 0.85 -19.82
C GLN A 225 10.97 0.40 -18.51
N MET A 226 9.85 1.04 -18.17
CA MET A 226 9.20 0.90 -16.87
C MET A 226 8.81 -0.53 -16.51
N PHE A 227 8.40 -1.37 -17.47
CA PHE A 227 7.99 -2.75 -17.21
C PHE A 227 9.19 -3.66 -16.96
N GLU A 228 10.22 -3.56 -17.80
CA GLU A 228 11.46 -4.31 -17.68
C GLU A 228 12.18 -3.96 -16.37
N ARG A 229 12.25 -2.66 -16.07
CA ARG A 229 12.88 -2.18 -14.82
C ARG A 229 12.11 -2.62 -13.57
N SER A 230 10.78 -2.54 -13.57
CA SER A 230 9.97 -3.04 -12.45
C SER A 230 10.13 -4.55 -12.26
N SER A 231 10.18 -5.31 -13.35
CA SER A 231 10.41 -6.76 -13.29
C SER A 231 11.78 -7.07 -12.68
N GLU A 232 12.84 -6.40 -13.12
CA GLU A 232 14.19 -6.55 -12.59
C GLU A 232 14.25 -6.25 -11.08
N LEU A 233 13.65 -5.13 -10.65
CA LEU A 233 13.62 -4.73 -9.25
C LEU A 233 12.89 -5.75 -8.37
N LEU A 234 11.73 -6.24 -8.81
CA LEU A 234 10.96 -7.25 -8.08
C LEU A 234 11.70 -8.59 -8.01
N GLU A 235 12.29 -9.07 -9.14
CA GLU A 235 13.07 -10.31 -9.15
C GLU A 235 14.28 -10.22 -8.22
N ASN A 236 15.01 -9.11 -8.23
CA ASN A 236 16.14 -8.88 -7.33
C ASN A 236 15.70 -8.92 -5.87
N ALA A 237 14.57 -8.26 -5.52
CA ALA A 237 14.05 -8.28 -4.17
C ALA A 237 13.62 -9.70 -3.73
N TYR A 238 12.89 -10.45 -4.57
CA TYR A 238 12.52 -11.84 -4.27
C TYR A 238 13.72 -12.79 -4.20
N SER A 239 14.77 -12.52 -4.96
CA SER A 239 15.99 -13.32 -4.89
C SER A 239 16.81 -13.06 -3.64
N GLU A 240 16.79 -11.83 -3.11
CA GLU A 240 17.63 -11.41 -1.99
C GLU A 240 16.95 -11.59 -0.63
N PHE A 241 15.62 -11.40 -0.56
CA PHE A 241 14.87 -11.38 0.69
C PHE A 241 13.90 -12.55 0.81
N ASN A 242 13.73 -13.06 2.04
CA ASN A 242 12.70 -14.03 2.40
C ASN A 242 11.82 -13.48 3.51
N LEU A 243 10.52 -13.78 3.46
CA LEU A 243 9.60 -13.44 4.53
C LEU A 243 9.75 -14.43 5.67
N VAL A 244 10.18 -13.97 6.83
CA VAL A 244 10.46 -14.79 8.01
C VAL A 244 9.48 -14.48 9.12
N LYS A 245 8.82 -15.50 9.66
CA LYS A 245 8.03 -15.40 10.90
C LYS A 245 9.01 -15.45 12.09
N ILE A 246 9.28 -14.29 12.67
CA ILE A 246 10.24 -14.13 13.75
C ILE A 246 9.60 -14.42 15.11
N ILE A 247 8.38 -13.88 15.34
CA ILE A 247 7.58 -14.19 16.52
C ILE A 247 6.34 -14.98 16.11
N ASP A 248 6.16 -16.11 16.77
CA ASP A 248 4.94 -16.91 16.70
C ASP A 248 4.33 -16.97 18.11
N PRO A 249 3.22 -16.25 18.37
CA PRO A 249 2.59 -16.22 19.70
C PRO A 249 2.21 -17.61 20.23
N GLU A 250 1.93 -18.57 19.33
CA GLU A 250 1.54 -19.94 19.71
C GLU A 250 2.72 -20.77 20.24
N ARG A 251 3.96 -20.31 20.01
CA ARG A 251 5.18 -20.94 20.51
C ARG A 251 5.79 -20.22 21.70
N PHE A 252 5.13 -19.16 22.17
CA PHE A 252 5.59 -18.39 23.32
C PHE A 252 5.05 -19.06 24.60
N ASP A 253 5.96 -19.52 25.45
CA ASP A 253 5.61 -19.98 26.80
C ASP A 253 5.34 -18.74 27.65
N ASN A 254 4.08 -18.54 28.03
CA ASN A 254 3.62 -17.37 28.76
C ASN A 254 3.50 -17.59 30.27
N ILE A 255 4.13 -18.63 30.79
CA ILE A 255 4.13 -18.94 32.22
C ILE A 255 5.55 -18.75 32.80
N ILE A 256 5.65 -18.01 33.89
CA ILE A 256 6.89 -17.80 34.62
C ILE A 256 6.66 -18.03 36.12
N PHE A 257 7.68 -18.54 36.79
CA PHE A 257 7.67 -18.73 38.24
C PHE A 257 8.47 -17.62 38.92
N ASP A 258 8.05 -17.22 40.11
CA ASP A 258 8.87 -16.40 40.96
C ASP A 258 10.15 -17.14 41.38
N LYS A 259 11.14 -16.44 41.94
CA LYS A 259 12.44 -16.99 42.34
C LYS A 259 12.29 -18.14 43.32
N ASN A 260 11.29 -18.11 44.17
CA ASN A 260 11.03 -19.10 45.22
C ASN A 260 10.08 -20.21 44.73
N LYS A 261 9.58 -20.16 43.50
CA LYS A 261 8.60 -21.07 42.89
C LYS A 261 7.28 -21.18 43.67
N LYS A 262 6.95 -20.14 44.42
CA LYS A 262 5.71 -20.07 45.19
C LYS A 262 4.55 -19.55 44.32
N ASP A 263 4.85 -18.54 43.53
CA ASP A 263 3.85 -17.89 42.69
C ASP A 263 4.12 -18.20 41.22
N VAL A 264 3.03 -18.42 40.48
CA VAL A 264 3.03 -18.68 39.04
C VAL A 264 2.34 -17.50 38.37
N TYR A 265 3.03 -16.86 37.45
CA TYR A 265 2.49 -15.73 36.70
C TYR A 265 2.20 -16.12 35.26
N GLU A 266 1.03 -15.73 34.79
CA GLU A 266 0.73 -15.75 33.35
C GLU A 266 1.12 -14.41 32.75
N LEU A 267 1.82 -14.44 31.63
CA LEU A 267 2.33 -13.27 30.92
C LEU A 267 1.50 -12.97 29.66
N SER A 268 1.52 -11.70 29.25
CA SER A 268 1.00 -11.31 27.94
C SER A 268 1.80 -11.97 26.82
N LYS A 269 1.08 -12.54 25.84
CA LYS A 269 1.73 -13.09 24.64
C LYS A 269 2.21 -11.97 23.71
N PRO A 270 3.34 -12.13 23.04
CA PRO A 270 3.79 -11.18 22.05
C PRO A 270 2.90 -11.22 20.83
N GLU A 271 2.86 -10.11 20.08
CA GLU A 271 2.21 -10.07 18.78
C GLU A 271 2.99 -10.88 17.75
N LYS A 272 2.27 -11.44 16.79
CA LYS A 272 2.90 -12.12 15.65
C LYS A 272 3.73 -11.11 14.86
N PHE A 273 5.02 -11.41 14.65
CA PHE A 273 5.92 -10.57 13.90
C PHE A 273 6.56 -11.31 12.73
N ILE A 274 6.32 -10.78 11.52
CA ILE A 274 6.82 -11.30 10.25
C ILE A 274 7.57 -10.18 9.57
N TYR A 275 8.75 -10.48 9.04
CA TYR A 275 9.62 -9.47 8.46
C TYR A 275 10.41 -10.02 7.27
N PRO A 276 10.60 -9.26 6.18
CA PRO A 276 11.49 -9.66 5.11
C PRO A 276 12.94 -9.56 5.58
N VAL A 277 13.69 -10.64 5.43
CA VAL A 277 15.08 -10.74 5.88
C VAL A 277 15.97 -11.08 4.69
N GLY A 278 17.00 -10.29 4.47
CA GLY A 278 18.00 -10.51 3.42
C GLY A 278 18.92 -11.70 3.73
N LYS A 279 19.46 -12.33 2.69
CA LYS A 279 20.32 -13.53 2.81
C LYS A 279 21.51 -13.38 3.76
N ASN A 280 22.07 -12.18 3.85
CA ASN A 280 23.24 -11.88 4.67
C ASN A 280 22.91 -11.19 5.99
N GLU A 281 21.64 -11.01 6.29
CA GLU A 281 21.19 -10.35 7.51
C GLU A 281 21.05 -11.34 8.66
N LYS A 282 21.32 -10.86 9.88
CA LYS A 282 21.19 -11.64 11.11
C LYS A 282 20.06 -11.07 11.95
N ILE A 283 19.17 -11.95 12.38
CA ILE A 283 18.13 -11.62 13.36
C ILE A 283 18.64 -11.98 14.75
N VAL A 284 18.53 -11.01 15.66
CA VAL A 284 18.79 -11.21 17.10
C VAL A 284 17.51 -10.90 17.85
N CYS A 285 17.03 -11.86 18.61
CA CYS A 285 15.90 -11.70 19.51
C CYS A 285 16.45 -11.57 20.92
N ASP A 286 16.21 -10.43 21.54
CA ASP A 286 16.61 -10.13 22.92
C ASP A 286 15.34 -10.08 23.77
N VAL A 287 15.25 -10.94 24.77
CA VAL A 287 14.13 -11.02 25.71
C VAL A 287 14.67 -10.77 27.10
N ASN A 288 14.36 -9.60 27.64
CA ASN A 288 14.76 -9.21 28.99
C ASN A 288 13.54 -9.24 29.91
N PHE A 289 13.71 -9.87 31.07
CA PHE A 289 12.76 -9.77 32.16
C PHE A 289 13.37 -8.90 33.25
N ASP A 290 12.73 -7.76 33.53
CA ASP A 290 13.10 -6.87 34.63
C ASP A 290 12.75 -7.59 35.94
N SER A 291 13.77 -7.88 36.73
CA SER A 291 13.70 -8.35 38.13
C SER A 291 12.40 -9.00 38.64
N PHE A 292 12.03 -10.17 38.15
CA PHE A 292 11.19 -11.12 38.90
C PHE A 292 11.90 -11.63 40.19
N ALA A 293 12.99 -10.98 40.56
CA ALA A 293 13.98 -11.62 41.45
C ALA A 293 13.76 -11.31 42.92
N GLU A 294 13.08 -10.25 43.32
CA GLU A 294 13.15 -9.79 44.70
C GLU A 294 11.83 -9.40 45.36
N GLU A 295 10.76 -9.09 44.63
CA GLU A 295 9.46 -8.69 45.18
C GLU A 295 8.30 -9.33 44.41
N SER A 296 7.13 -9.46 45.08
CA SER A 296 5.88 -9.88 44.44
C SER A 296 5.45 -8.84 43.41
N VAL A 297 5.26 -9.27 42.17
CA VAL A 297 4.82 -8.41 41.07
C VAL A 297 3.29 -8.40 41.02
N GLY A 298 2.67 -7.22 40.84
CA GLY A 298 1.23 -7.08 40.69
C GLY A 298 0.71 -7.54 39.33
N ILE A 299 -0.62 -7.56 39.17
CA ILE A 299 -1.28 -7.84 37.88
C ILE A 299 -1.22 -6.58 37.00
N ASN A 300 -1.04 -6.74 35.68
CA ASN A 300 -0.86 -5.68 34.70
C ASN A 300 0.42 -4.84 34.91
N GLU A 301 1.39 -5.37 35.57
CA GLU A 301 2.71 -4.73 35.70
C GLU A 301 3.64 -5.17 34.55
N LYS A 302 4.45 -4.24 34.06
CA LYS A 302 5.50 -4.54 33.08
C LYS A 302 6.59 -5.36 33.76
N VAL A 303 6.86 -6.53 33.19
CA VAL A 303 7.86 -7.47 33.76
C VAL A 303 9.00 -7.77 32.78
N GLY A 304 8.89 -7.32 31.56
CA GLY A 304 9.93 -7.54 30.58
C GLY A 304 9.67 -6.83 29.25
N GLU A 305 10.58 -7.06 28.33
CA GLU A 305 10.54 -6.49 27.00
C GLU A 305 11.15 -7.46 25.98
N ILE A 306 10.53 -7.57 24.81
CA ILE A 306 11.07 -8.26 23.64
C ILE A 306 11.59 -7.21 22.68
N LYS A 307 12.84 -7.34 22.27
CA LYS A 307 13.46 -6.52 21.22
C LYS A 307 14.00 -7.42 20.11
N ILE A 308 13.72 -7.04 18.87
CA ILE A 308 14.23 -7.74 17.70
C ILE A 308 15.07 -6.78 16.88
N TYR A 309 16.27 -7.24 16.56
CA TYR A 309 17.22 -6.52 15.74
C TYR A 309 17.46 -7.27 14.43
N CYS A 310 17.50 -6.54 13.33
CA CYS A 310 17.98 -7.02 12.04
C CYS A 310 19.28 -6.28 11.72
N SER A 311 20.41 -7.01 11.62
CA SER A 311 21.73 -6.43 11.37
C SER A 311 22.05 -5.22 12.29
N LYS A 312 21.76 -5.35 13.60
CA LYS A 312 21.93 -4.35 14.65
C LYS A 312 20.87 -3.20 14.66
N GLN A 313 19.99 -3.11 13.68
CA GLN A 313 18.87 -2.16 13.69
C GLN A 313 17.68 -2.74 14.46
N LEU A 314 17.14 -1.98 15.42
CA LEU A 314 15.89 -2.35 16.10
C LEU A 314 14.73 -2.30 15.10
N ILE A 315 14.04 -3.42 14.93
CA ILE A 315 12.91 -3.55 13.98
C ILE A 315 11.58 -3.84 14.68
N PHE A 316 11.62 -4.29 15.95
CA PHE A 316 10.43 -4.56 16.75
C PHE A 316 10.76 -4.42 18.23
N SER A 317 9.83 -3.90 19.00
CA SER A 317 9.89 -3.84 20.46
C SER A 317 8.49 -3.96 21.03
N GLN A 318 8.33 -4.82 22.06
CA GLN A 318 7.06 -5.00 22.77
C GLN A 318 7.32 -5.28 24.24
N ASN A 319 6.56 -4.62 25.13
CA ASN A 319 6.57 -4.90 26.55
C ASN A 319 5.81 -6.18 26.88
N ILE A 320 6.25 -6.88 27.92
CA ILE A 320 5.61 -8.06 28.49
C ILE A 320 5.02 -7.67 29.83
N TYR A 321 3.75 -8.04 30.05
CA TYR A 321 2.97 -7.71 31.25
C TYR A 321 2.50 -8.99 31.94
N THR A 322 2.30 -8.94 33.25
CA THR A 322 1.57 -9.94 34.01
C THR A 322 0.08 -9.84 33.74
N LEU A 323 -0.59 -10.98 33.49
CA LEU A 323 -2.04 -11.06 33.28
C LEU A 323 -2.76 -11.63 34.50
N SER A 324 -2.17 -12.67 35.13
CA SER A 324 -2.72 -13.31 36.31
C SER A 324 -1.60 -13.87 37.19
N MET A 325 -1.90 -14.12 38.45
CA MET A 325 -1.03 -14.73 39.44
C MET A 325 -1.77 -15.85 40.16
N HIS A 326 -1.14 -16.99 40.32
CA HIS A 326 -1.62 -18.13 41.10
C HIS A 326 -0.58 -18.50 42.14
N THR A 327 -0.98 -18.55 43.40
CA THR A 327 -0.12 -19.02 44.50
C THR A 327 -0.28 -20.53 44.63
N ASN A 328 0.85 -21.26 44.61
CA ASN A 328 0.88 -22.71 44.82
C ASN A 328 0.66 -23.09 46.27
#